data_d202fd00f2b71e4751cc4ab8783f79c2
#
_entry.id   d202fd00f2b71e4751cc4ab8783f79c2
#
_cell.length_a   1.000
_cell.length_b   1.000
_cell.length_c   1.000
_cell.angle_alpha   90.00
_cell.angle_beta   90.00
_cell.angle_gamma   90.00
#
_symmetry.space_group_name_H-M   'P 1'
#
loop_
_entity.id
_entity.type
_entity.pdbx_description
1 polymer ?
#
loop_
_entity_poly.entity_id
_entity_poly.type
_entity_poly.pdbx_seq_one_letter_code
_entity_poly.pdbx_strand_id
1 'polypeptide(L)'
;MKTEKKNINIQIGKRLRTARQNSGYTQEAFAEALDVGVEHYRKLESGIYGLQPEKMLLLYEKYKIDPTYLITGDKNHAFDIELFAFGIGMKWV
;
A
#
# COMPACT_ATOMS: atom_id res chain seq x y z
N MET A 1 -8.35 -10.55 -17.78
CA MET A 1 -9.44 -11.41 -17.38
C MET A 1 -10.07 -10.94 -16.11
N LYS A 2 -11.37 -11.13 -16.02
CA LYS A 2 -12.10 -10.67 -14.86
C LYS A 2 -11.63 -11.32 -13.58
N THR A 3 -11.40 -12.62 -13.62
CA THR A 3 -11.00 -13.36 -12.44
C THR A 3 -9.64 -12.89 -11.94
N GLU A 4 -8.71 -12.69 -12.85
CA GLU A 4 -7.39 -12.24 -12.48
C GLU A 4 -7.40 -10.83 -11.90
N LYS A 5 -8.21 -9.96 -12.49
CA LYS A 5 -8.32 -8.61 -12.00
C LYS A 5 -8.89 -8.57 -10.59
N LYS A 6 -9.90 -9.40 -10.35
CA LYS A 6 -10.49 -9.47 -9.03
C LYS A 6 -9.50 -10.02 -8.03
N ASN A 7 -8.70 -11.02 -8.43
CA ASN A 7 -7.69 -11.58 -7.55
C ASN A 7 -6.63 -10.55 -7.20
N ILE A 8 -6.22 -9.73 -8.16
CA ILE A 8 -5.24 -8.70 -7.90
C ILE A 8 -5.74 -7.71 -6.87
N ASN A 9 -6.98 -7.28 -7.02
CA ASN A 9 -7.54 -6.34 -6.05
C ASN A 9 -7.60 -6.94 -4.65
N ILE A 10 -7.96 -8.23 -4.56
CA ILE A 10 -8.00 -8.91 -3.27
C ILE A 10 -6.59 -9.00 -2.67
N GLN A 11 -5.61 -9.34 -3.49
CA GLN A 11 -4.24 -9.45 -3.02
C GLN A 11 -3.69 -8.11 -2.55
N ILE A 12 -3.94 -7.07 -3.32
CA ILE A 12 -3.50 -5.73 -2.93
C ILE A 12 -4.19 -5.31 -1.64
N GLY A 13 -5.47 -5.60 -1.51
CA GLY A 13 -6.21 -5.26 -0.30
C GLY A 13 -5.65 -5.95 0.93
N LYS A 14 -5.29 -7.22 0.80
CA LYS A 14 -4.70 -7.96 1.91
C LYS A 14 -3.35 -7.36 2.31
N ARG A 15 -2.56 -6.98 1.32
CA ARG A 15 -1.25 -6.38 1.61
C ARG A 15 -1.39 -5.00 2.21
N LEU A 16 -2.40 -4.26 1.77
CA LEU A 16 -2.69 -2.97 2.38
C LEU A 16 -3.04 -3.15 3.86
N ARG A 17 -3.87 -4.13 4.16
CA ARG A 17 -4.23 -4.41 5.54
C ARG A 17 -3.01 -4.80 6.36
N THR A 18 -2.16 -5.66 5.82
CA THR A 18 -0.95 -6.07 6.51
C THR A 18 -0.06 -4.87 6.79
N ALA A 19 0.14 -4.01 5.80
CA ALA A 19 0.96 -2.82 5.98
C ALA A 19 0.37 -1.90 7.04
N ARG A 20 -0.94 -1.72 7.02
CA ARG A 20 -1.60 -0.88 8.00
C ARG A 20 -1.41 -1.43 9.41
N GLN A 21 -1.66 -2.73 9.57
CA GLN A 21 -1.53 -3.35 10.89
C GLN A 21 -0.11 -3.31 11.40
N ASN A 22 0.84 -3.54 10.51
CA ASN A 22 2.25 -3.47 10.90
C ASN A 22 2.66 -2.06 11.27
N SER A 23 2.00 -1.07 10.72
CA SER A 23 2.28 0.33 11.05
C SER A 23 1.55 0.80 12.30
N GLY A 24 0.63 -0.01 12.82
CA GLY A 24 -0.06 0.32 14.06
C GLY A 24 -1.23 1.27 13.88
N TYR A 25 -1.77 1.40 12.68
CA TYR A 25 -2.86 2.34 12.44
C TYR A 25 -4.19 1.64 12.28
N THR A 26 -5.27 2.36 12.59
CA THR A 26 -6.62 1.86 12.43
C THR A 26 -7.09 2.07 11.01
N GLN A 27 -8.20 1.40 10.67
CA GLN A 27 -8.81 1.61 9.36
C GLN A 27 -9.27 3.06 9.21
N GLU A 28 -9.79 3.62 10.30
CA GLU A 28 -10.23 5.01 10.27
C GLU A 28 -9.09 5.96 9.98
N ALA A 29 -7.92 5.70 10.54
CA ALA A 29 -6.78 6.57 10.31
C ALA A 29 -6.31 6.51 8.87
N PHE A 30 -6.27 5.31 8.29
CA PHE A 30 -5.88 5.20 6.89
C PHE A 30 -6.94 5.78 5.96
N ALA A 31 -8.21 5.63 6.32
CA ALA A 31 -9.28 6.24 5.52
C ALA A 31 -9.12 7.75 5.47
N GLU A 32 -8.84 8.34 6.61
CA GLU A 32 -8.64 9.78 6.66
C GLU A 32 -7.42 10.19 5.85
N ALA A 33 -6.34 9.45 5.96
CA ALA A 33 -5.11 9.77 5.23
C ALA A 33 -5.32 9.69 3.72
N LEU A 34 -6.19 8.80 3.27
CA LEU A 34 -6.48 8.66 1.85
C LEU A 34 -7.66 9.51 1.40
N ASP A 35 -8.23 10.27 2.31
CA ASP A 35 -9.37 11.14 2.00
C ASP A 35 -10.55 10.36 1.45
N VAL A 36 -10.87 9.26 2.11
CA VAL A 36 -12.05 8.47 1.77
C VAL A 36 -12.80 8.13 3.05
N GLY A 37 -14.06 7.75 2.92
CA GLY A 37 -14.82 7.29 4.06
C GLY A 37 -14.32 5.94 4.54
N VAL A 38 -14.59 5.62 5.79
CA VAL A 38 -14.09 4.36 6.35
C VAL A 38 -14.72 3.15 5.68
N GLU A 39 -15.98 3.26 5.23
CA GLU A 39 -16.60 2.16 4.52
C GLU A 39 -15.93 1.93 3.18
N HIS A 40 -15.61 3.02 2.48
CA HIS A 40 -14.88 2.91 1.24
C HIS A 40 -13.52 2.26 1.48
N TYR A 41 -12.85 2.68 2.55
CA TYR A 41 -11.54 2.12 2.87
C TYR A 41 -11.64 0.62 3.16
N ARG A 42 -12.67 0.20 3.90
CA ARG A 42 -12.86 -1.23 4.17
C ARG A 42 -12.99 -2.03 2.89
N LYS A 43 -13.63 -1.45 1.88
CA LYS A 43 -13.78 -2.12 0.60
C LYS A 43 -12.47 -2.17 -0.18
N LEU A 44 -11.55 -1.25 0.09
CA LEU A 44 -10.22 -1.35 -0.49
C LEU A 44 -9.47 -2.54 0.11
N GLU A 45 -9.55 -2.72 1.43
CA GLU A 45 -8.86 -3.85 2.06
C GLU A 45 -9.48 -5.18 1.68
N SER A 46 -10.77 -5.21 1.42
CA SER A 46 -11.43 -6.46 1.04
C SER A 46 -11.30 -6.78 -0.43
N GLY A 47 -10.82 -5.84 -1.23
CA GLY A 47 -10.64 -6.06 -2.66
C GLY A 47 -11.88 -5.81 -3.47
N ILE A 48 -12.97 -5.33 -2.86
CA ILE A 48 -14.16 -4.98 -3.61
C ILE A 48 -13.88 -3.79 -4.52
N TYR A 49 -13.13 -2.81 -4.00
CA TYR A 49 -12.68 -1.68 -4.81
C TYR A 49 -11.18 -1.82 -5.05
N GLY A 50 -10.73 -1.36 -6.20
CA GLY A 50 -9.31 -1.37 -6.51
C GLY A 50 -8.62 -0.14 -5.92
N LEU A 51 -7.40 -0.34 -5.45
CA LEU A 51 -6.61 0.76 -4.91
C LEU A 51 -6.01 1.52 -6.07
N GLN A 52 -6.38 2.79 -6.22
CA GLN A 52 -5.94 3.59 -7.34
C GLN A 52 -4.50 4.07 -7.16
N PRO A 53 -3.79 4.32 -8.25
CA PRO A 53 -2.39 4.74 -8.15
C PRO A 53 -2.18 5.99 -7.31
N GLU A 54 -3.08 6.95 -7.37
CA GLU A 54 -2.92 8.15 -6.59
C GLU A 54 -3.02 7.86 -5.09
N LYS A 55 -3.81 6.85 -4.71
CA LYS A 55 -3.88 6.46 -3.30
C LYS A 55 -2.63 5.71 -2.89
N MET A 56 -2.06 4.93 -3.81
CA MET A 56 -0.79 4.27 -3.53
C MET A 56 0.32 5.30 -3.29
N LEU A 57 0.29 6.38 -4.06
CA LEU A 57 1.28 7.44 -3.86
C LEU A 57 1.13 8.08 -2.50
N LEU A 58 -0.10 8.34 -2.06
CA LEU A 58 -0.33 8.89 -0.73
C LEU A 58 0.18 7.96 0.36
N LEU A 59 -0.04 6.65 0.20
CA LEU A 59 0.45 5.68 1.16
C LEU A 59 1.97 5.68 1.22
N TYR A 60 2.60 5.83 0.08
CA TYR A 60 4.05 5.91 0.05
C TYR A 60 4.54 7.19 0.73
N GLU A 61 3.92 8.31 0.42
CA GLU A 61 4.36 9.59 0.96
C GLU A 61 4.15 9.69 2.46
N LYS A 62 3.01 9.20 2.93
CA LYS A 62 2.67 9.34 4.34
C LYS A 62 3.25 8.26 5.22
N TYR A 63 3.33 7.04 4.72
CA TYR A 63 3.72 5.89 5.55
C TYR A 63 4.88 5.11 4.98
N LYS A 64 5.40 5.50 3.85
CA LYS A 64 6.50 4.79 3.18
C LYS A 64 6.12 3.37 2.79
N ILE A 65 4.86 3.14 2.53
CA ILE A 65 4.40 1.84 2.04
C ILE A 65 4.72 1.77 0.55
N ASP A 66 5.54 0.79 0.19
CA ASP A 66 6.03 0.66 -1.18
C ASP A 66 4.95 0.12 -2.10
N PRO A 67 4.59 0.85 -3.16
CA PRO A 67 3.60 0.35 -4.11
C PRO A 67 4.01 -0.98 -4.73
N THR A 68 5.31 -1.22 -4.91
CA THR A 68 5.76 -2.48 -5.47
C THR A 68 5.36 -3.64 -4.56
N TYR A 69 5.51 -3.47 -3.25
CA TYR A 69 5.05 -4.49 -2.33
C TYR A 69 3.54 -4.71 -2.45
N LEU A 70 2.78 -3.64 -2.53
CA LEU A 70 1.32 -3.76 -2.62
C LEU A 70 0.91 -4.54 -3.86
N ILE A 71 1.57 -4.29 -4.98
CA ILE A 71 1.20 -4.90 -6.25
C ILE A 71 1.76 -6.31 -6.38
N THR A 72 3.00 -6.53 -5.99
CA THR A 72 3.67 -7.80 -6.25
C THR A 72 3.84 -8.68 -5.03
N GLY A 73 3.75 -8.10 -3.84
CA GLY A 73 4.03 -8.84 -2.62
C GLY A 73 5.52 -8.96 -2.32
N ASP A 74 6.36 -8.33 -3.11
CA ASP A 74 7.80 -8.43 -2.93
C ASP A 74 8.25 -7.50 -1.80
N LYS A 75 8.60 -8.08 -0.67
CA LYS A 75 8.97 -7.31 0.50
C LYS A 75 10.37 -6.72 0.42
N ASN A 76 11.18 -7.22 -0.48
CA ASN A 76 12.53 -6.72 -0.60
C ASN A 76 12.58 -5.26 -1.03
N HIS A 77 11.60 -4.84 -1.82
CA HIS A 77 11.58 -3.48 -2.30
C HIS A 77 11.32 -2.46 -1.20
N ALA A 78 10.62 -2.86 -0.16
CA ALA A 78 10.37 -1.94 0.94
C ALA A 78 11.66 -1.58 1.65
N PHE A 79 12.61 -2.51 1.67
CA PHE A 79 13.88 -2.24 2.34
C PHE A 79 14.83 -1.48 1.44
N ASP A 80 14.73 -1.69 0.16
CA ASP A 80 15.60 -0.99 -0.76
C ASP A 80 15.43 0.52 -0.64
N ILE A 81 14.21 0.97 -0.45
CA ILE A 81 13.95 2.38 -0.31
C ILE A 81 14.68 2.94 0.89
N GLU A 82 14.66 2.22 1.99
CA GLU A 82 15.34 2.67 3.18
C GLU A 82 16.84 2.70 3.00
N LEU A 83 17.37 1.68 2.39
CA LEU A 83 18.80 1.65 2.15
C LEU A 83 19.23 2.84 1.34
N PHE A 84 18.48 3.16 0.34
CA PHE A 84 18.79 4.30 -0.49
C PHE A 84 18.66 5.61 0.28
N ALA A 85 17.73 5.68 1.19
CA ALA A 85 17.51 6.90 1.95
C ALA A 85 18.63 7.15 2.93
N PHE A 86 19.36 6.10 3.32
CA PHE A 86 20.35 6.25 4.34
C PHE A 86 21.75 6.13 3.86
N GLY A 87 22.09 6.61 2.95
CA GLY A 87 23.47 6.59 2.69
C GLY A 87 23.81 5.74 1.53
N ILE A 88 23.33 4.57 1.55
CA ILE A 88 23.53 3.77 0.40
C ILE A 88 22.85 4.39 -0.75
N GLY A 89 21.76 5.01 -0.45
CA GLY A 89 20.98 5.64 -1.48
C GLY A 89 21.73 6.67 -2.23
N MET A 90 22.69 7.24 -1.61
CA MET A 90 23.42 8.20 -2.34
C MET A 90 24.14 7.60 -3.46
N LYS A 91 24.33 6.34 -3.44
CA LYS A 91 25.04 5.74 -4.51
C LYS A 91 24.26 5.59 -5.72
N TRP A 92 23.00 5.49 -5.60
CA TRP A 92 22.24 5.25 -6.79
C TRP A 92 21.55 6.48 -7.28
N VAL A 93 21.74 7.48 -6.61
CA VAL A 93 21.27 8.72 -7.18
C VAL A 93 22.25 9.22 -8.16
#